data_e728c51513ee79007ebefde40590fb02
#
_entry.id   e728c51513ee79007ebefde40590fb02
#
_cell.length_a   1.000
_cell.length_b   1.000
_cell.length_c   1.000
_cell.angle_alpha   90.00
_cell.angle_beta   90.00
_cell.angle_gamma   90.00
#
_symmetry.space_group_name_H-M   'P 1'
#
loop_
_entity.id
_entity.type
_entity.pdbx_description
1 polymer ?
#
loop_
_entity_poly.entity_id
_entity_poly.type
_entity_poly.pdbx_seq_one_letter_code
_entity_poly.pdbx_strand_id
1 'polypeptide(L)'
;MTYTATLSKEATAGSYQNTAWVTYPDGETEKSIVKVNTYKIDVFKYDQTNEEKGLEGAKFEFYQKDGEGNPINVVELTSDANGHIILDGLDAGVYYLKETEAPEGYVCSNEELTITIPDQADASNVVTVKFANSPVPHTGGTGTMLFTVGGMGILAAAGAVMVVPRKFRKKEEC
;
A
#
# COMPACT_ATOMS: atom_id res chain seq x y z
N MET A 1 -23.06 -25.62 -25.80
CA MET A 1 -22.02 -24.72 -26.33
C MET A 1 -21.37 -24.02 -25.14
N THR A 2 -20.04 -24.08 -25.02
CA THR A 2 -19.29 -23.41 -23.95
C THR A 2 -18.40 -22.34 -24.58
N TYR A 3 -18.37 -21.14 -24.02
CA TYR A 3 -17.46 -20.08 -24.44
C TYR A 3 -16.83 -19.43 -23.21
N THR A 4 -15.66 -18.85 -23.39
CA THR A 4 -14.93 -18.11 -22.35
C THR A 4 -14.84 -16.64 -22.76
N ALA A 5 -15.14 -15.74 -21.84
CA ALA A 5 -14.94 -14.30 -22.04
C ALA A 5 -13.99 -13.79 -20.94
N THR A 6 -13.09 -12.88 -21.31
CA THR A 6 -12.15 -12.25 -20.39
C THR A 6 -12.50 -10.77 -20.28
N LEU A 7 -12.52 -10.24 -19.04
CA LEU A 7 -12.64 -8.81 -18.83
C LEU A 7 -11.41 -8.07 -19.35
N SER A 8 -11.60 -6.85 -19.83
CA SER A 8 -10.51 -5.97 -20.19
C SER A 8 -9.64 -5.67 -18.96
N LYS A 9 -8.34 -5.50 -19.16
CA LYS A 9 -7.41 -5.04 -18.09
C LYS A 9 -7.72 -3.62 -17.60
N GLU A 10 -8.56 -2.89 -18.31
CA GLU A 10 -9.03 -1.54 -17.96
C GLU A 10 -10.38 -1.57 -17.23
N ALA A 11 -10.88 -2.76 -16.85
CA ALA A 11 -12.11 -2.87 -16.09
C ALA A 11 -11.93 -2.23 -14.71
N THR A 12 -12.81 -1.27 -14.39
CA THR A 12 -12.88 -0.60 -13.09
C THR A 12 -13.80 -1.35 -12.13
N ALA A 13 -13.84 -0.96 -10.85
CA ALA A 13 -14.76 -1.54 -9.88
C ALA A 13 -16.22 -1.43 -10.36
N GLY A 14 -16.93 -2.54 -10.37
CA GLY A 14 -18.30 -2.59 -10.88
C GLY A 14 -18.81 -4.00 -11.10
N SER A 15 -20.04 -4.09 -11.60
CA SER A 15 -20.68 -5.35 -11.98
C SER A 15 -20.80 -5.43 -13.51
N TYR A 16 -20.21 -6.45 -14.08
CA TYR A 16 -20.19 -6.70 -15.52
C TYR A 16 -21.09 -7.89 -15.82
N GLN A 17 -21.96 -7.74 -16.81
CA GLN A 17 -22.92 -8.76 -17.19
C GLN A 17 -22.62 -9.26 -18.60
N ASN A 18 -22.58 -10.56 -18.75
CA ASN A 18 -22.56 -11.23 -20.04
C ASN A 18 -23.88 -12.00 -20.24
N THR A 19 -24.49 -11.84 -21.41
CA THR A 19 -25.77 -12.47 -21.74
C THR A 19 -25.62 -13.28 -23.02
N ALA A 20 -25.99 -14.54 -23.00
CA ALA A 20 -25.95 -15.44 -24.15
C ALA A 20 -27.33 -16.04 -24.43
N TRP A 21 -27.68 -16.13 -25.72
CA TRP A 21 -28.89 -16.81 -26.20
C TRP A 21 -28.64 -17.33 -27.63
N VAL A 22 -29.52 -18.15 -28.10
CA VAL A 22 -29.50 -18.64 -29.50
C VAL A 22 -30.80 -18.24 -30.18
N THR A 23 -30.71 -17.62 -31.34
CA THR A 23 -31.84 -17.29 -32.21
C THR A 23 -31.98 -18.35 -33.30
N TYR A 24 -33.19 -18.80 -33.58
CA TYR A 24 -33.57 -19.74 -34.63
C TYR A 24 -34.80 -19.21 -35.41
N PRO A 25 -35.15 -19.74 -36.58
CA PRO A 25 -36.19 -19.13 -37.43
C PRO A 25 -37.53 -18.86 -36.76
N ASP A 26 -37.91 -19.67 -35.77
CA ASP A 26 -39.23 -19.57 -35.13
C ASP A 26 -39.14 -19.03 -33.67
N GLY A 27 -37.99 -18.45 -33.24
CA GLY A 27 -37.84 -17.90 -31.92
C GLY A 27 -36.40 -17.81 -31.42
N GLU A 28 -36.26 -17.64 -30.11
CA GLU A 28 -34.98 -17.64 -29.44
C GLU A 28 -35.03 -18.42 -28.10
N THR A 29 -33.86 -18.90 -27.64
CA THR A 29 -33.77 -19.60 -26.36
C THR A 29 -33.91 -18.59 -25.19
N GLU A 30 -34.11 -19.11 -23.99
CA GLU A 30 -33.94 -18.32 -22.79
C GLU A 30 -32.52 -17.74 -22.72
N LYS A 31 -32.40 -16.54 -22.15
CA LYS A 31 -31.15 -15.82 -21.99
C LYS A 31 -30.41 -16.37 -20.77
N SER A 32 -29.18 -16.86 -20.96
CA SER A 32 -28.26 -17.18 -19.88
C SER A 32 -27.47 -15.93 -19.52
N ILE A 33 -27.52 -15.55 -18.26
CA ILE A 33 -26.87 -14.34 -17.73
C ILE A 33 -25.81 -14.76 -16.73
N VAL A 34 -24.57 -14.27 -16.93
CA VAL A 34 -23.46 -14.39 -15.97
C VAL A 34 -23.02 -12.99 -15.55
N LYS A 35 -22.88 -12.78 -14.26
CA LYS A 35 -22.36 -11.54 -13.68
C LYS A 35 -20.98 -11.79 -13.10
N VAL A 36 -20.07 -10.84 -13.32
CA VAL A 36 -18.74 -10.78 -12.74
C VAL A 36 -18.59 -9.43 -12.05
N ASN A 37 -18.19 -9.45 -10.79
CA ASN A 37 -17.93 -8.22 -10.05
C ASN A 37 -16.43 -7.98 -9.98
N THR A 38 -16.03 -6.73 -10.11
CA THR A 38 -14.68 -6.25 -9.85
C THR A 38 -14.71 -5.22 -8.74
N TYR A 39 -13.63 -5.09 -8.02
CA TYR A 39 -13.53 -4.31 -6.81
C TYR A 39 -12.38 -3.31 -6.88
N LYS A 40 -12.45 -2.33 -6.02
CA LYS A 40 -11.44 -1.30 -5.80
C LYS A 40 -10.97 -1.34 -4.36
N ILE A 41 -9.68 -1.20 -4.16
CA ILE A 41 -9.10 -0.92 -2.84
C ILE A 41 -8.62 0.53 -2.83
N ASP A 42 -8.94 1.23 -1.75
CA ASP A 42 -8.41 2.56 -1.43
C ASP A 42 -7.70 2.47 -0.08
N VAL A 43 -6.37 2.51 -0.09
CA VAL A 43 -5.55 2.54 1.12
C VAL A 43 -5.20 3.98 1.44
N PHE A 44 -5.57 4.42 2.63
CA PHE A 44 -5.18 5.74 3.14
C PHE A 44 -3.99 5.61 4.10
N LYS A 45 -2.85 6.08 3.64
CA LYS A 45 -1.60 6.15 4.39
C LYS A 45 -1.55 7.45 5.18
N TYR A 46 -1.44 7.37 6.51
CA TYR A 46 -1.58 8.55 7.37
C TYR A 46 -0.58 8.59 8.53
N ASP A 47 -0.42 9.79 9.11
CA ASP A 47 0.37 10.05 10.32
C ASP A 47 -0.37 9.56 11.55
N GLN A 48 0.20 8.63 12.32
CA GLN A 48 -0.39 8.09 13.54
C GLN A 48 -0.76 9.16 14.57
N THR A 49 -0.09 10.31 14.58
CA THR A 49 -0.35 11.42 15.49
C THR A 49 -1.40 12.40 14.97
N ASN A 50 -1.75 12.32 13.67
CA ASN A 50 -2.75 13.14 13.02
C ASN A 50 -3.41 12.34 11.87
N GLU A 51 -4.54 11.72 12.15
CA GLU A 51 -5.24 10.84 11.21
C GLU A 51 -5.76 11.54 9.93
N GLU A 52 -5.81 12.87 9.90
CA GLU A 52 -6.20 13.63 8.70
C GLU A 52 -5.03 13.92 7.78
N LYS A 53 -3.80 13.71 8.27
CA LYS A 53 -2.59 13.96 7.49
C LYS A 53 -2.19 12.74 6.68
N GLY A 54 -2.46 12.78 5.37
CA GLY A 54 -1.96 11.80 4.41
C GLY A 54 -0.43 11.86 4.29
N LEU A 55 0.19 10.72 4.00
CA LEU A 55 1.65 10.59 3.86
C LEU A 55 1.99 10.14 2.44
N GLU A 56 2.68 11.02 1.70
CA GLU A 56 3.19 10.77 0.36
C GLU A 56 4.46 9.93 0.38
N GLY A 57 4.66 9.10 -0.64
CA GLY A 57 5.92 8.44 -0.93
C GLY A 57 6.20 7.17 -0.14
N ALA A 58 5.25 6.67 0.65
CA ALA A 58 5.34 5.34 1.24
C ALA A 58 5.28 4.28 0.15
N LYS A 59 6.19 3.29 0.18
CA LYS A 59 6.20 2.18 -0.78
C LYS A 59 5.70 0.90 -0.15
N PHE A 60 4.97 0.13 -0.94
CA PHE A 60 4.34 -1.11 -0.53
C PHE A 60 4.49 -2.19 -1.58
N GLU A 61 4.52 -3.43 -1.12
CA GLU A 61 4.19 -4.61 -1.91
C GLU A 61 2.75 -5.02 -1.63
N PHE A 62 1.97 -5.17 -2.69
CA PHE A 62 0.61 -5.71 -2.67
C PHE A 62 0.61 -7.04 -3.40
N TYR A 63 0.08 -8.10 -2.79
CA TYR A 63 0.19 -9.45 -3.32
C TYR A 63 -0.89 -10.39 -2.79
N GLN A 64 -0.98 -11.56 -3.40
CA GLN A 64 -1.69 -12.73 -2.88
C GLN A 64 -0.68 -13.76 -2.39
N LYS A 65 -1.13 -14.78 -1.67
CA LYS A 65 -0.31 -15.93 -1.26
C LYS A 65 -0.80 -17.20 -1.95
N ASP A 66 0.16 -18.06 -2.33
CA ASP A 66 -0.15 -19.41 -2.79
C ASP A 66 -0.52 -20.34 -1.63
N GLY A 67 -0.77 -21.62 -1.93
CA GLY A 67 -1.12 -22.63 -0.91
C GLY A 67 0.00 -22.95 0.09
N GLU A 68 1.22 -22.52 -0.19
CA GLU A 68 2.41 -22.66 0.67
C GLU A 68 2.72 -21.39 1.46
N GLY A 69 1.98 -20.29 1.19
CA GLY A 69 2.15 -19.00 1.84
C GLY A 69 3.16 -18.07 1.17
N ASN A 70 3.67 -18.42 -0.02
CA ASN A 70 4.61 -17.55 -0.74
C ASN A 70 3.86 -16.43 -1.48
N PRO A 71 4.44 -15.22 -1.56
CA PRO A 71 3.86 -14.12 -2.33
C PRO A 71 3.77 -14.46 -3.83
N ILE A 72 2.60 -14.21 -4.41
CA ILE A 72 2.33 -14.28 -5.85
C ILE A 72 1.64 -13.01 -6.33
N ASN A 73 1.73 -12.71 -7.62
CA ASN A 73 1.12 -11.51 -8.22
C ASN A 73 1.55 -10.20 -7.54
N VAL A 74 2.82 -10.10 -7.17
CA VAL A 74 3.37 -8.95 -6.45
C VAL A 74 3.33 -7.69 -7.31
N VAL A 75 2.76 -6.61 -6.77
CA VAL A 75 2.71 -5.28 -7.38
C VAL A 75 3.31 -4.27 -6.41
N GLU A 76 4.27 -3.46 -6.89
CA GLU A 76 4.82 -2.35 -6.13
C GLU A 76 3.91 -1.13 -6.24
N LEU A 77 3.64 -0.47 -5.12
CA LEU A 77 2.74 0.67 -5.00
C LEU A 77 3.41 1.80 -4.22
N THR A 78 3.00 3.03 -4.53
CA THR A 78 3.48 4.22 -3.81
C THR A 78 2.29 5.11 -3.46
N SER A 79 2.24 5.63 -2.22
CA SER A 79 1.21 6.57 -1.82
C SER A 79 1.38 7.93 -2.51
N ASP A 80 0.26 8.50 -2.95
CA ASP A 80 0.20 9.80 -3.62
C ASP A 80 0.38 10.98 -2.63
N ALA A 81 0.32 12.21 -3.16
CA ALA A 81 0.46 13.45 -2.39
C ALA A 81 -0.59 13.63 -1.27
N ASN A 82 -1.71 12.93 -1.35
CA ASN A 82 -2.77 12.93 -0.34
C ASN A 82 -2.71 11.70 0.59
N GLY A 83 -1.75 10.81 0.38
CA GLY A 83 -1.59 9.57 1.13
C GLY A 83 -2.44 8.40 0.62
N HIS A 84 -3.05 8.50 -0.57
CA HIS A 84 -3.87 7.44 -1.13
C HIS A 84 -3.09 6.50 -2.04
N ILE A 85 -3.46 5.23 -1.99
CA ILE A 85 -3.06 4.18 -2.93
C ILE A 85 -4.35 3.55 -3.45
N ILE A 86 -4.59 3.66 -4.75
CA ILE A 86 -5.81 3.18 -5.38
C ILE A 86 -5.47 2.02 -6.32
N LEU A 87 -6.14 0.88 -6.11
CA LEU A 87 -6.11 -0.28 -6.98
C LEU A 87 -7.52 -0.60 -7.45
N ASP A 88 -7.69 -0.75 -8.75
CA ASP A 88 -8.98 -0.97 -9.39
C ASP A 88 -8.99 -2.28 -10.19
N GLY A 89 -10.17 -2.84 -10.46
CA GLY A 89 -10.32 -4.04 -11.27
C GLY A 89 -9.90 -5.35 -10.59
N LEU A 90 -9.95 -5.40 -9.25
CA LEU A 90 -9.56 -6.57 -8.48
C LEU A 90 -10.69 -7.60 -8.38
N ASP A 91 -10.34 -8.88 -8.33
CA ASP A 91 -11.26 -9.97 -8.02
C ASP A 91 -11.55 -10.06 -6.52
N ALA A 92 -12.64 -10.72 -6.14
CA ALA A 92 -12.86 -11.13 -4.77
C ALA A 92 -11.75 -12.07 -4.31
N GLY A 93 -11.30 -11.94 -3.05
CA GLY A 93 -10.22 -12.76 -2.53
C GLY A 93 -9.51 -12.14 -1.34
N VAL A 94 -8.41 -12.77 -0.95
CA VAL A 94 -7.54 -12.30 0.13
C VAL A 94 -6.26 -11.76 -0.46
N TYR A 95 -5.93 -10.53 -0.07
CA TYR A 95 -4.73 -9.81 -0.47
C TYR A 95 -3.93 -9.39 0.75
N TYR A 96 -2.66 -9.14 0.54
CA TYR A 96 -1.72 -8.71 1.56
C TYR A 96 -1.05 -7.42 1.12
N LEU A 97 -0.88 -6.51 2.08
CA LEU A 97 -0.19 -5.25 1.89
C LEU A 97 0.92 -5.12 2.93
N LYS A 98 2.14 -4.93 2.48
CA LYS A 98 3.32 -4.78 3.33
C LYS A 98 4.10 -3.54 2.93
N GLU A 99 4.42 -2.69 3.91
CA GLU A 99 5.27 -1.52 3.67
C GLU A 99 6.72 -1.96 3.46
N THR A 100 7.34 -1.48 2.39
CA THR A 100 8.75 -1.74 2.06
C THR A 100 9.64 -0.51 2.29
N GLU A 101 9.09 0.69 2.24
CA GLU A 101 9.79 1.93 2.55
C GLU A 101 8.81 2.95 3.15
N ALA A 102 9.11 3.45 4.35
CA ALA A 102 8.31 4.53 4.96
C ALA A 102 8.60 5.89 4.32
N PRO A 103 7.66 6.85 4.39
CA PRO A 103 7.93 8.23 4.02
C PRO A 103 9.08 8.84 4.82
N GLU A 104 9.72 9.87 4.27
CA GLU A 104 10.80 10.56 4.98
C GLU A 104 10.32 11.13 6.32
N GLY A 105 11.07 10.85 7.39
CA GLY A 105 10.73 11.27 8.75
C GLY A 105 9.80 10.33 9.50
N TYR A 106 9.46 9.18 8.94
CA TYR A 106 8.61 8.17 9.56
C TYR A 106 9.34 6.85 9.78
N VAL A 107 8.86 6.08 10.74
CA VAL A 107 9.35 4.72 11.04
C VAL A 107 8.61 3.75 10.15
N CYS A 108 9.34 2.87 9.45
CA CYS A 108 8.75 1.81 8.63
C CYS A 108 8.01 0.80 9.49
N SER A 109 6.81 0.41 9.05
CA SER A 109 6.02 -0.62 9.72
C SER A 109 6.44 -2.01 9.22
N ASN A 110 6.64 -2.94 10.15
CA ASN A 110 6.82 -4.36 9.82
C ASN A 110 5.49 -5.12 9.73
N GLU A 111 4.37 -4.42 9.79
CA GLU A 111 3.04 -5.00 9.74
C GLU A 111 2.69 -5.46 8.32
N GLU A 112 2.19 -6.69 8.22
CA GLU A 112 1.54 -7.20 7.03
C GLU A 112 0.03 -7.12 7.21
N LEU A 113 -0.63 -6.28 6.45
CA LEU A 113 -2.06 -6.09 6.52
C LEU A 113 -2.78 -7.07 5.59
N THR A 114 -3.74 -7.82 6.14
CA THR A 114 -4.61 -8.70 5.35
C THR A 114 -5.87 -7.94 4.93
N ILE A 115 -6.15 -7.91 3.63
CA ILE A 115 -7.30 -7.25 3.03
C ILE A 115 -8.18 -8.32 2.39
N THR A 116 -9.42 -8.45 2.87
CA THR A 116 -10.38 -9.39 2.30
C THR A 116 -11.40 -8.64 1.47
N ILE A 117 -11.49 -8.98 0.18
CA ILE A 117 -12.52 -8.52 -0.74
C ILE A 117 -13.61 -9.60 -0.77
N PRO A 118 -14.84 -9.33 -0.29
CA PRO A 118 -15.93 -10.31 -0.30
C PRO A 118 -16.45 -10.55 -1.71
N ASP A 119 -16.90 -11.79 -2.00
CA ASP A 119 -17.52 -12.14 -3.29
C ASP A 119 -18.99 -11.63 -3.41
N GLN A 120 -19.36 -10.64 -2.64
CA GLN A 120 -20.67 -10.00 -2.71
C GLN A 120 -20.47 -8.51 -2.90
N ALA A 121 -20.92 -8.01 -4.05
CA ALA A 121 -20.93 -6.58 -4.30
C ALA A 121 -21.84 -5.90 -3.27
N ASP A 122 -21.26 -5.08 -2.42
CA ASP A 122 -22.01 -3.99 -1.81
C ASP A 122 -22.21 -2.87 -2.86
N ALA A 123 -22.99 -1.87 -2.52
CA ALA A 123 -23.35 -0.82 -3.48
C ALA A 123 -22.13 0.00 -3.99
N SER A 124 -20.97 -0.10 -3.38
CA SER A 124 -19.77 0.68 -3.72
C SER A 124 -18.68 -0.11 -4.44
N ASN A 125 -18.60 -1.43 -4.24
CA ASN A 125 -17.49 -2.27 -4.69
C ASN A 125 -16.10 -1.73 -4.27
N VAL A 126 -16.02 -0.92 -3.19
CA VAL A 126 -14.80 -0.27 -2.71
C VAL A 126 -14.47 -0.74 -1.30
N VAL A 127 -13.27 -1.26 -1.11
CA VAL A 127 -12.71 -1.62 0.20
C VAL A 127 -11.76 -0.51 0.63
N THR A 128 -12.09 0.20 1.70
CA THR A 128 -11.22 1.24 2.28
C THR A 128 -10.40 0.67 3.43
N VAL A 129 -9.12 0.95 3.41
CA VAL A 129 -8.12 0.48 4.38
C VAL A 129 -7.31 1.66 4.88
N LYS A 130 -6.95 1.68 6.18
CA LYS A 130 -6.08 2.69 6.77
C LYS A 130 -4.75 2.05 7.19
N PHE A 131 -3.64 2.74 6.92
CA PHE A 131 -2.30 2.30 7.31
C PHE A 131 -1.50 3.47 7.90
N ALA A 132 -1.15 3.37 9.20
CA ALA A 132 -0.47 4.43 9.93
C ALA A 132 1.05 4.26 9.95
N ASN A 133 1.81 5.38 9.97
CA ASN A 133 3.20 5.39 10.41
C ASN A 133 3.42 6.37 11.55
N SER A 134 4.30 5.98 12.47
CA SER A 134 4.76 6.86 13.55
C SER A 134 5.88 7.77 13.05
N PRO A 135 5.89 9.06 13.40
CA PRO A 135 7.03 9.91 13.11
C PRO A 135 8.28 9.42 13.87
N VAL A 136 9.46 9.60 13.26
CA VAL A 136 10.73 9.28 13.91
C VAL A 136 10.89 10.21 15.14
N PRO A 137 11.16 9.66 16.34
CA PRO A 137 11.39 10.47 17.52
C PRO A 137 12.55 11.44 17.30
N HIS A 138 12.30 12.72 17.50
CA HIS A 138 13.37 13.72 17.53
C HIS A 138 14.18 13.58 18.81
N THR A 139 15.26 12.77 18.79
CA THR A 139 16.18 12.61 19.93
C THR A 139 17.14 13.78 20.12
N GLY A 140 17.01 14.84 19.28
CA GLY A 140 17.79 16.08 19.37
C GLY A 140 17.04 17.18 20.12
N GLY A 141 16.77 17.01 21.41
CA GLY A 141 16.29 18.12 22.23
C GLY A 141 17.37 19.19 22.39
N THR A 142 16.95 20.44 22.54
CA THR A 142 17.76 21.65 22.79
C THR A 142 18.82 21.53 23.90
N GLY A 143 18.80 20.41 24.67
CA GLY A 143 19.76 20.12 25.73
C GLY A 143 21.20 19.81 25.24
N THR A 144 21.37 19.24 24.06
CA THR A 144 22.71 18.93 23.52
C THR A 144 23.43 20.13 22.96
N MET A 145 22.71 21.12 22.43
CA MET A 145 23.31 22.37 21.93
C MET A 145 23.94 23.21 23.05
N LEU A 146 23.31 23.25 24.22
CA LEU A 146 23.86 24.01 25.39
C LEU A 146 25.14 23.36 25.95
N PHE A 147 25.23 22.03 25.92
CA PHE A 147 26.43 21.32 26.40
C PHE A 147 27.59 21.39 25.37
N THR A 148 27.29 21.49 24.08
CA THR A 148 28.31 21.59 23.03
C THR A 148 28.95 22.99 23.02
N VAL A 149 28.17 24.05 23.27
CA VAL A 149 28.69 25.42 23.31
C VAL A 149 29.40 25.71 24.65
N GLY A 150 28.92 25.13 25.77
CA GLY A 150 29.59 25.25 27.08
C GLY A 150 30.83 24.38 27.25
N GLY A 151 30.94 23.27 26.49
CA GLY A 151 32.07 22.32 26.55
C GLY A 151 33.30 22.73 25.76
N MET A 152 33.18 23.66 24.80
CA MET A 152 34.30 24.11 23.95
C MET A 152 35.22 25.12 24.63
N GLY A 153 34.92 25.53 25.88
CA GLY A 153 35.77 26.46 26.62
C GLY A 153 36.91 25.81 27.45
N ILE A 154 37.05 24.50 27.52
CA ILE A 154 38.00 23.86 28.49
C ILE A 154 39.02 22.90 27.82
N LEU A 155 38.98 22.65 26.50
CA LEU A 155 39.92 21.74 25.84
C LEU A 155 40.71 22.40 24.69
N ALA A 156 41.38 23.51 25.02
CA ALA A 156 42.50 24.02 24.20
C ALA A 156 43.84 23.54 24.75
N ALA A 157 44.03 22.24 24.89
CA ALA A 157 45.36 21.64 25.11
C ALA A 157 45.31 20.10 25.07
N ALA A 158 45.06 19.49 23.90
CA ALA A 158 45.64 18.17 23.58
C ALA A 158 45.26 17.86 22.11
N GLY A 159 46.24 17.91 21.21
CA GLY A 159 46.08 17.51 19.81
C GLY A 159 45.83 16.03 19.67
N ALA A 160 44.67 15.70 19.09
CA ALA A 160 44.49 14.45 18.40
C ALA A 160 43.38 14.65 17.38
N VAL A 161 43.74 14.72 16.12
CA VAL A 161 42.85 14.71 14.97
C VAL A 161 42.19 13.33 14.89
N MET A 162 40.96 13.22 15.37
CA MET A 162 40.14 12.03 15.14
C MET A 162 39.38 12.21 13.82
N VAL A 163 39.90 11.59 12.76
CA VAL A 163 39.18 11.45 11.51
C VAL A 163 38.04 10.47 11.73
N VAL A 164 36.82 10.96 11.85
CA VAL A 164 35.63 10.12 11.90
C VAL A 164 35.26 9.74 10.45
N PRO A 165 35.28 8.44 10.07
CA PRO A 165 34.86 8.05 8.74
C PRO A 165 33.34 8.30 8.59
N ARG A 166 32.95 9.03 7.55
CA ARG A 166 31.53 9.15 7.15
C ARG A 166 31.01 7.76 6.82
N LYS A 167 30.23 7.16 7.73
CA LYS A 167 29.38 6.03 7.41
C LYS A 167 28.26 6.53 6.50
N PHE A 168 28.24 6.05 5.26
CA PHE A 168 27.07 6.15 4.39
C PHE A 168 25.89 5.49 5.12
N ARG A 169 24.84 6.26 5.33
CA ARG A 169 23.58 5.74 5.84
C ARG A 169 23.00 4.84 4.76
N LYS A 170 23.02 3.54 4.99
CA LYS A 170 22.26 2.59 4.21
C LYS A 170 20.77 2.90 4.49
N LYS A 171 19.96 3.15 3.46
CA LYS A 171 18.51 3.13 3.59
C LYS A 171 18.13 1.77 4.17
N GLU A 172 17.49 1.78 5.31
CA GLU A 172 16.92 0.55 5.86
C GLU A 172 15.63 0.27 5.11
N GLU A 173 15.64 -0.84 4.37
CA GLU A 173 14.43 -1.46 3.84
C GLU A 173 13.72 -2.15 5.01
N CYS A 174 12.37 -2.12 5.00
CA CYS A 174 11.56 -2.78 6.02
C CYS A 174 11.58 -4.30 5.93
#